data_f5916909e1810016863696ab1d143d11
#
_entry.id   f5916909e1810016863696ab1d143d11
#
_cell.length_a   1.000
_cell.length_b   1.000
_cell.length_c   1.000
_cell.angle_alpha   90.00
_cell.angle_beta   90.00
_cell.angle_gamma   90.00
#
_symmetry.space_group_name_H-M   'P 1'
#
loop_
_entity.id
_entity.type
_entity.pdbx_description
1 polymer ?
#
loop_
_entity_poly.entity_id
_entity_poly.type
_entity_poly.pdbx_seq_one_letter_code
_entity_poly.pdbx_strand_id
1 'polypeptide(L)'
;MKGMFEGCRSLRTLDLSSFDTAKVENMGEMFWGCRSLTALDLSSFNTSMVTDMNGMFYGCESLTALNLSYFDTAKVTGMGRMFCSCQSLTALDLSSFNTAKATDMKGMFYHCQSLTTLDISRFNTAKVTEMNGIFAGCKSLTTLDISSFNTAKVTDISYMFEGCQSLTALDLSNFDTAKVTDMSGMFEGCQSLTALDISSFNTAKVTDMNEMFERCGSLTALDLSNFDTAKVTDMNEMFSHCKSLTALDLSNFDTAKVTEMNGMFCLCQSLTALDLSSFNTAKVTDMSRMFLDCESLTALDISSFNTAKVTDMSSMFADCKSLTALDISSFNTAKVTDMKGMFRFCKSLTALDISSFDTAKVTDMRSMFYGCESLTALDLSNFKTS
;
A
#
# COMPACT_ATOMS: atom_id res chain seq x y z
N MET A 1 11.00 -31.79 -11.49
CA MET A 1 9.54 -31.86 -11.80
C MET A 1 8.94 -30.45 -11.92
N LYS A 2 9.81 -29.46 -12.19
CA LYS A 2 9.37 -28.08 -12.40
C LYS A 2 8.26 -27.99 -13.47
N GLY A 3 7.15 -27.28 -13.17
CA GLY A 3 6.06 -27.01 -14.10
C GLY A 3 5.30 -28.25 -14.65
N MET A 4 5.42 -29.41 -14.02
CA MET A 4 4.91 -30.68 -14.60
C MET A 4 3.42 -30.65 -14.93
N PHE A 5 2.60 -29.98 -14.15
CA PHE A 5 1.14 -29.80 -14.36
C PHE A 5 0.78 -28.34 -14.61
N GLU A 6 1.75 -27.49 -14.94
CA GLU A 6 1.52 -26.06 -15.17
C GLU A 6 0.41 -25.83 -16.20
N GLY A 7 -0.54 -24.97 -15.86
CA GLY A 7 -1.63 -24.58 -16.74
C GLY A 7 -2.72 -25.65 -16.95
N CYS A 8 -2.72 -26.74 -16.20
CA CYS A 8 -3.78 -27.75 -16.28
C CYS A 8 -5.07 -27.21 -15.60
N ARG A 9 -5.67 -26.17 -16.19
CA ARG A 9 -6.75 -25.35 -15.59
C ARG A 9 -8.01 -26.14 -15.28
N SER A 10 -8.31 -27.18 -16.02
CA SER A 10 -9.53 -28.00 -15.87
C SER A 10 -9.30 -29.26 -15.03
N LEU A 11 -8.08 -29.51 -14.58
CA LEU A 11 -7.73 -30.69 -13.76
C LEU A 11 -8.40 -30.57 -12.39
N ARG A 12 -9.24 -31.55 -12.03
CA ARG A 12 -10.00 -31.53 -10.75
C ARG A 12 -9.42 -32.49 -9.72
N THR A 13 -8.95 -33.63 -10.16
CA THR A 13 -8.38 -34.68 -9.31
C THR A 13 -7.12 -35.22 -9.96
N LEU A 14 -6.16 -35.61 -9.15
CA LEU A 14 -4.88 -36.15 -9.62
C LEU A 14 -4.40 -37.22 -8.63
N ASP A 15 -4.14 -38.42 -9.13
CA ASP A 15 -3.52 -39.48 -8.34
C ASP A 15 -2.00 -39.40 -8.50
N LEU A 16 -1.31 -39.13 -7.38
CA LEU A 16 0.15 -39.02 -7.31
C LEU A 16 0.76 -40.16 -6.47
N SER A 17 -0.01 -41.16 -6.09
CA SER A 17 0.42 -42.21 -5.16
C SER A 17 1.61 -43.04 -5.64
N SER A 18 1.80 -43.11 -6.96
CA SER A 18 2.92 -43.83 -7.59
C SER A 18 4.17 -42.97 -7.84
N PHE A 19 4.14 -41.68 -7.45
CA PHE A 19 5.25 -40.78 -7.72
C PHE A 19 6.42 -41.02 -6.77
N ASP A 20 7.58 -41.37 -7.32
CA ASP A 20 8.85 -41.34 -6.57
C ASP A 20 9.53 -39.99 -6.78
N THR A 21 9.55 -39.18 -5.72
CA THR A 21 10.14 -37.83 -5.75
C THR A 21 11.48 -37.73 -5.02
N ALA A 22 12.06 -38.87 -4.56
CA ALA A 22 13.26 -38.89 -3.71
C ALA A 22 14.51 -38.22 -4.34
N LYS A 23 14.54 -38.09 -5.69
CA LYS A 23 15.65 -37.46 -6.43
C LYS A 23 15.28 -36.09 -7.00
N VAL A 24 14.09 -35.56 -6.68
CA VAL A 24 13.62 -34.30 -7.25
C VAL A 24 14.23 -33.13 -6.50
N GLU A 25 14.94 -32.26 -7.20
CA GLU A 25 15.58 -31.06 -6.67
C GLU A 25 14.74 -29.80 -6.90
N ASN A 26 13.86 -29.79 -7.90
CA ASN A 26 13.03 -28.64 -8.24
C ASN A 26 11.56 -29.05 -8.44
N MET A 27 10.67 -28.45 -7.62
CA MET A 27 9.22 -28.60 -7.69
C MET A 27 8.52 -27.26 -7.97
N GLY A 28 9.28 -26.22 -8.32
CA GLY A 28 8.72 -24.92 -8.67
C GLY A 28 7.66 -25.04 -9.76
N GLU A 29 6.60 -24.24 -9.64
CA GLU A 29 5.52 -24.15 -10.63
C GLU A 29 4.78 -25.48 -10.92
N MET A 30 5.00 -26.54 -10.12
CA MET A 30 4.52 -27.90 -10.45
C MET A 30 3.01 -27.96 -10.70
N PHE A 31 2.22 -27.20 -9.94
CA PHE A 31 0.76 -27.12 -10.10
C PHE A 31 0.30 -25.69 -10.45
N TRP A 32 1.19 -24.86 -11.00
CA TRP A 32 0.89 -23.49 -11.39
C TRP A 32 -0.35 -23.41 -12.30
N GLY A 33 -1.37 -22.66 -11.86
CA GLY A 33 -2.59 -22.44 -12.63
C GLY A 33 -3.51 -23.66 -12.75
N CYS A 34 -3.38 -24.65 -11.88
CA CYS A 34 -4.34 -25.76 -11.77
C CYS A 34 -5.63 -25.27 -11.05
N ARG A 35 -6.38 -24.37 -11.70
CA ARG A 35 -7.46 -23.58 -11.10
C ARG A 35 -8.61 -24.41 -10.53
N SER A 36 -8.91 -25.55 -11.18
CA SER A 36 -10.05 -26.40 -10.81
C SER A 36 -9.69 -27.51 -9.81
N LEU A 37 -8.44 -27.61 -9.39
CA LEU A 37 -7.97 -28.62 -8.45
C LEU A 37 -8.54 -28.33 -7.05
N THR A 38 -9.35 -29.25 -6.51
CA THR A 38 -10.05 -29.04 -5.24
C THR A 38 -9.37 -29.70 -4.05
N ALA A 39 -8.65 -30.79 -4.30
CA ALA A 39 -7.88 -31.53 -3.31
C ALA A 39 -6.63 -32.13 -3.96
N LEU A 40 -5.61 -32.34 -3.14
CA LEU A 40 -4.34 -32.91 -3.59
C LEU A 40 -3.74 -33.72 -2.44
N ASP A 41 -3.50 -35.00 -2.69
CA ASP A 41 -2.75 -35.86 -1.76
C ASP A 41 -1.26 -35.88 -2.14
N LEU A 42 -0.43 -35.36 -1.26
CA LEU A 42 1.02 -35.26 -1.41
C LEU A 42 1.76 -36.14 -0.39
N SER A 43 1.07 -37.07 0.28
CA SER A 43 1.63 -37.91 1.33
C SER A 43 2.76 -38.83 0.86
N SER A 44 2.80 -39.14 -0.47
CA SER A 44 3.87 -39.92 -1.09
C SER A 44 5.14 -39.11 -1.41
N PHE A 45 5.07 -37.76 -1.31
CA PHE A 45 6.19 -36.93 -1.74
C PHE A 45 7.34 -36.94 -0.72
N ASN A 46 8.52 -37.25 -1.20
CA ASN A 46 9.78 -37.03 -0.49
C ASN A 46 10.40 -35.73 -1.03
N THR A 47 10.42 -34.69 -0.22
CA THR A 47 10.95 -33.37 -0.61
C THR A 47 12.34 -33.06 -0.07
N SER A 48 13.02 -34.05 0.56
CA SER A 48 14.31 -33.87 1.24
C SER A 48 15.47 -33.38 0.33
N MET A 49 15.32 -33.51 -0.98
CA MET A 49 16.30 -33.01 -1.97
C MET A 49 15.86 -31.71 -2.64
N VAL A 50 14.64 -31.23 -2.38
CA VAL A 50 14.08 -30.07 -3.07
C VAL A 50 14.75 -28.77 -2.56
N THR A 51 15.14 -27.95 -3.52
CA THR A 51 15.77 -26.63 -3.26
C THR A 51 14.91 -25.46 -3.72
N ASP A 52 13.94 -25.71 -4.62
CA ASP A 52 13.07 -24.70 -5.22
C ASP A 52 11.62 -25.16 -5.23
N MET A 53 10.74 -24.36 -4.58
CA MET A 53 9.29 -24.53 -4.54
C MET A 53 8.55 -23.24 -4.98
N ASN A 54 9.25 -22.35 -5.70
CA ASN A 54 8.63 -21.09 -6.17
C ASN A 54 7.36 -21.40 -7.00
N GLY A 55 6.24 -20.74 -6.64
CA GLY A 55 4.97 -20.87 -7.33
C GLY A 55 4.38 -22.27 -7.40
N MET A 56 4.80 -23.20 -6.53
CA MET A 56 4.38 -24.62 -6.63
C MET A 56 2.87 -24.79 -6.73
N PHE A 57 2.09 -24.00 -6.01
CA PHE A 57 0.61 -24.03 -6.00
C PHE A 57 0.00 -22.71 -6.51
N TYR A 58 0.77 -21.88 -7.20
CA TYR A 58 0.28 -20.60 -7.72
C TYR A 58 -1.01 -20.76 -8.52
N GLY A 59 -2.06 -20.01 -8.16
CA GLY A 59 -3.32 -20.03 -8.90
C GLY A 59 -4.11 -21.34 -8.80
N CYS A 60 -3.90 -22.15 -7.76
CA CYS A 60 -4.78 -23.25 -7.41
C CYS A 60 -6.04 -22.71 -6.72
N GLU A 61 -6.85 -21.98 -7.50
CA GLU A 61 -7.94 -21.12 -7.02
C GLU A 61 -9.02 -21.89 -6.23
N SER A 62 -9.28 -23.17 -6.59
CA SER A 62 -10.31 -24.00 -5.99
C SER A 62 -9.82 -24.90 -4.84
N LEU A 63 -8.53 -24.86 -4.53
CA LEU A 63 -7.95 -25.71 -3.48
C LEU A 63 -8.39 -25.19 -2.11
N THR A 64 -9.12 -26.03 -1.35
CA THR A 64 -9.72 -25.63 -0.06
C THR A 64 -8.89 -26.01 1.15
N ALA A 65 -8.10 -27.06 1.02
CA ALA A 65 -7.19 -27.57 2.06
C ALA A 65 -5.97 -28.22 1.43
N LEU A 66 -4.85 -28.17 2.14
CA LEU A 66 -3.59 -28.75 1.70
C LEU A 66 -2.81 -29.25 2.92
N ASN A 67 -2.48 -30.56 2.91
CA ASN A 67 -1.66 -31.15 3.96
C ASN A 67 -0.20 -31.20 3.51
N LEU A 68 0.65 -30.42 4.17
CA LEU A 68 2.09 -30.32 3.89
C LEU A 68 2.95 -30.81 5.06
N SER A 69 2.37 -31.51 6.02
CA SER A 69 3.09 -31.99 7.23
C SER A 69 4.27 -32.95 6.92
N TYR A 70 4.26 -33.54 5.73
CA TYR A 70 5.34 -34.45 5.25
C TYR A 70 6.47 -33.73 4.52
N PHE A 71 6.33 -32.43 4.26
CA PHE A 71 7.35 -31.69 3.49
C PHE A 71 8.58 -31.40 4.34
N ASP A 72 9.73 -31.90 3.90
CA ASP A 72 11.03 -31.47 4.36
C ASP A 72 11.50 -30.28 3.52
N THR A 73 11.53 -29.10 4.11
CA THR A 73 11.93 -27.87 3.44
C THR A 73 13.32 -27.37 3.84
N ALA A 74 14.11 -28.19 4.57
CA ALA A 74 15.40 -27.79 5.13
C ALA A 74 16.45 -27.37 4.07
N LYS A 75 16.26 -27.73 2.79
CA LYS A 75 17.13 -27.33 1.69
C LYS A 75 16.54 -26.26 0.79
N VAL A 76 15.26 -25.93 0.97
CA VAL A 76 14.55 -25.00 0.09
C VAL A 76 15.06 -23.56 0.30
N THR A 77 15.39 -22.92 -0.82
CA THR A 77 15.83 -21.51 -0.86
C THR A 77 14.80 -20.60 -1.49
N GLY A 78 14.01 -21.10 -2.47
CA GLY A 78 12.95 -20.37 -3.15
C GLY A 78 11.57 -20.83 -2.71
N MET A 79 10.80 -19.93 -2.10
CA MET A 79 9.41 -20.13 -1.67
C MET A 79 8.50 -19.01 -2.20
N GLY A 80 9.04 -18.15 -3.06
CA GLY A 80 8.27 -17.03 -3.60
C GLY A 80 7.02 -17.49 -4.32
N ARG A 81 5.88 -16.82 -4.07
CA ARG A 81 4.57 -17.10 -4.69
C ARG A 81 4.06 -18.54 -4.54
N MET A 82 4.57 -19.29 -3.55
CA MET A 82 4.25 -20.73 -3.41
C MET A 82 2.75 -21.00 -3.36
N PHE A 83 1.99 -20.18 -2.64
CA PHE A 83 0.54 -20.27 -2.49
C PHE A 83 -0.20 -19.08 -3.11
N CYS A 84 0.47 -18.28 -3.93
CA CYS A 84 -0.13 -17.08 -4.53
C CYS A 84 -1.43 -17.45 -5.27
N SER A 85 -2.51 -16.68 -5.00
CA SER A 85 -3.84 -16.88 -5.58
C SER A 85 -4.50 -18.23 -5.28
N CYS A 86 -4.17 -18.87 -4.15
CA CYS A 86 -4.95 -19.98 -3.60
C CYS A 86 -6.19 -19.41 -2.89
N GLN A 87 -7.15 -18.89 -3.67
CA GLN A 87 -8.23 -18.04 -3.18
C GLN A 87 -9.20 -18.74 -2.24
N SER A 88 -9.41 -20.05 -2.39
CA SER A 88 -10.34 -20.85 -1.59
C SER A 88 -9.70 -21.50 -0.36
N LEU A 89 -8.39 -21.37 -0.19
CA LEU A 89 -7.68 -21.97 0.94
C LEU A 89 -8.05 -21.23 2.23
N THR A 90 -8.62 -21.96 3.21
CA THR A 90 -9.14 -21.34 4.44
C THR A 90 -8.17 -21.40 5.62
N ALA A 91 -7.34 -22.44 5.66
CA ALA A 91 -6.31 -22.64 6.67
C ALA A 91 -5.08 -23.30 6.06
N LEU A 92 -3.92 -23.00 6.59
CA LEU A 92 -2.66 -23.59 6.18
C LEU A 92 -1.75 -23.81 7.39
N ASP A 93 -1.39 -25.07 7.63
CA ASP A 93 -0.43 -25.46 8.67
C ASP A 93 0.95 -25.61 8.03
N LEU A 94 1.85 -24.71 8.38
CA LEU A 94 3.26 -24.69 7.95
C LEU A 94 4.22 -24.90 9.12
N SER A 95 3.75 -25.45 10.24
CA SER A 95 4.54 -25.68 11.45
C SER A 95 5.72 -26.63 11.23
N SER A 96 5.66 -27.48 10.19
CA SER A 96 6.73 -28.38 9.76
C SER A 96 7.81 -27.70 8.89
N PHE A 97 7.55 -26.49 8.38
CA PHE A 97 8.47 -25.84 7.44
C PHE A 97 9.73 -25.32 8.14
N ASN A 98 10.86 -25.73 7.62
CA ASN A 98 12.16 -25.17 7.97
C ASN A 98 12.56 -24.14 6.91
N THR A 99 12.44 -22.86 7.24
CA THR A 99 12.73 -21.75 6.33
C THR A 99 14.13 -21.14 6.48
N ALA A 100 15.01 -21.77 7.29
CA ALA A 100 16.32 -21.21 7.62
C ALA A 100 17.28 -21.00 6.42
N LYS A 101 16.97 -21.57 5.25
CA LYS A 101 17.71 -21.36 4.01
C LYS A 101 16.93 -20.49 2.99
N ALA A 102 15.69 -20.16 3.25
CA ALA A 102 14.89 -19.36 2.34
C ALA A 102 15.50 -17.95 2.16
N THR A 103 15.59 -17.52 0.92
CA THR A 103 16.07 -16.19 0.53
C THR A 103 14.99 -15.37 -0.16
N ASP A 104 13.97 -16.02 -0.74
CA ASP A 104 12.84 -15.42 -1.44
C ASP A 104 11.52 -15.94 -0.85
N MET A 105 10.70 -15.03 -0.34
CA MET A 105 9.33 -15.26 0.13
C MET A 105 8.33 -14.27 -0.50
N LYS A 106 8.75 -13.59 -1.56
CA LYS A 106 7.92 -12.62 -2.29
C LYS A 106 6.57 -13.20 -2.66
N GLY A 107 5.50 -12.51 -2.23
CA GLY A 107 4.11 -12.87 -2.56
C GLY A 107 3.72 -14.30 -2.17
N MET A 108 4.35 -14.91 -1.16
CA MET A 108 4.14 -16.33 -0.82
C MET A 108 2.66 -16.66 -0.62
N PHE A 109 1.88 -15.75 0.00
CA PHE A 109 0.44 -15.90 0.26
C PHE A 109 -0.38 -14.85 -0.49
N TYR A 110 0.18 -14.21 -1.51
CA TYR A 110 -0.49 -13.16 -2.28
C TYR A 110 -1.86 -13.62 -2.77
N HIS A 111 -2.94 -12.85 -2.46
CA HIS A 111 -4.34 -13.15 -2.82
C HIS A 111 -4.89 -14.50 -2.29
N CYS A 112 -4.41 -14.98 -1.13
CA CYS A 112 -5.09 -16.03 -0.38
C CYS A 112 -6.30 -15.46 0.37
N GLN A 113 -7.35 -15.08 -0.38
CA GLN A 113 -8.44 -14.23 0.10
C GLN A 113 -9.28 -14.85 1.22
N SER A 114 -9.44 -16.17 1.22
CA SER A 114 -10.25 -16.91 2.21
C SER A 114 -9.45 -17.39 3.42
N LEU A 115 -8.13 -17.15 3.45
CA LEU A 115 -7.27 -17.61 4.52
C LEU A 115 -7.61 -16.89 5.83
N THR A 116 -8.10 -17.63 6.82
CA THR A 116 -8.48 -17.08 8.14
C THR A 116 -7.44 -17.36 9.22
N THR A 117 -6.69 -18.47 9.07
CA THR A 117 -5.63 -18.87 10.00
C THR A 117 -4.39 -19.29 9.25
N LEU A 118 -3.24 -18.81 9.72
CA LEU A 118 -1.92 -19.10 9.16
C LEU A 118 -0.91 -19.22 10.30
N ASP A 119 -0.36 -20.41 10.51
CA ASP A 119 0.72 -20.60 11.48
C ASP A 119 2.09 -20.55 10.79
N ILE A 120 2.78 -19.44 11.00
CA ILE A 120 4.15 -19.17 10.54
C ILE A 120 5.07 -18.78 11.70
N SER A 121 4.65 -19.07 12.93
CA SER A 121 5.38 -18.72 14.18
C SER A 121 6.80 -19.28 14.24
N ARG A 122 7.11 -20.30 13.43
CA ARG A 122 8.44 -20.93 13.34
C ARG A 122 9.28 -20.48 12.15
N PHE A 123 8.78 -19.56 11.34
CA PHE A 123 9.54 -19.08 10.18
C PHE A 123 10.83 -18.39 10.61
N ASN A 124 11.94 -18.84 10.07
CA ASN A 124 13.22 -18.16 10.18
C ASN A 124 13.51 -17.39 8.90
N THR A 125 13.37 -16.08 8.95
CA THR A 125 13.54 -15.20 7.80
C THR A 125 14.90 -14.49 7.73
N ALA A 126 15.86 -14.87 8.57
CA ALA A 126 17.16 -14.20 8.71
C ALA A 126 18.01 -14.14 7.40
N LYS A 127 17.66 -14.91 6.38
CA LYS A 127 18.31 -14.88 5.06
C LYS A 127 17.44 -14.29 3.96
N VAL A 128 16.18 -13.99 4.24
CA VAL A 128 15.26 -13.47 3.25
C VAL A 128 15.63 -12.04 2.89
N THR A 129 15.62 -11.74 1.60
CA THR A 129 15.89 -10.42 1.04
C THR A 129 14.65 -9.82 0.36
N GLU A 130 13.71 -10.67 -0.09
CA GLU A 130 12.50 -10.31 -0.82
C GLU A 130 11.26 -10.75 -0.05
N MET A 131 10.46 -9.80 0.44
CA MET A 131 9.21 -10.05 1.19
C MET A 131 8.02 -9.25 0.65
N ASN A 132 8.21 -8.52 -0.45
CA ASN A 132 7.15 -7.69 -0.98
C ASN A 132 5.89 -8.52 -1.31
N GLY A 133 4.73 -7.97 -0.90
CA GLY A 133 3.43 -8.58 -1.10
C GLY A 133 3.21 -9.94 -0.44
N ILE A 134 4.02 -10.34 0.57
CA ILE A 134 3.95 -11.71 1.13
C ILE A 134 2.56 -12.08 1.62
N PHE A 135 1.79 -11.13 2.19
CA PHE A 135 0.41 -11.34 2.67
C PHE A 135 -0.62 -10.53 1.88
N ALA A 136 -0.21 -9.86 0.79
CA ALA A 136 -1.11 -8.98 0.06
C ALA A 136 -2.38 -9.70 -0.40
N GLY A 137 -3.55 -9.07 -0.19
CA GLY A 137 -4.85 -9.63 -0.54
C GLY A 137 -5.34 -10.77 0.35
N CYS A 138 -4.74 -11.02 1.51
CA CYS A 138 -5.26 -11.96 2.52
C CYS A 138 -6.44 -11.34 3.29
N LYS A 139 -7.57 -11.14 2.59
CA LYS A 139 -8.71 -10.33 3.04
C LYS A 139 -9.36 -10.83 4.33
N SER A 140 -9.36 -12.13 4.56
CA SER A 140 -10.06 -12.77 5.68
C SER A 140 -9.16 -13.00 6.91
N LEU A 141 -7.87 -12.70 6.80
CA LEU A 141 -6.92 -12.90 7.89
C LEU A 141 -7.18 -11.85 9.00
N THR A 142 -7.54 -12.33 10.20
CA THR A 142 -7.89 -11.46 11.34
C THR A 142 -6.72 -11.22 12.29
N THR A 143 -5.82 -12.18 12.40
CA THR A 143 -4.62 -12.14 13.24
C THR A 143 -3.44 -12.75 12.48
N LEU A 144 -2.25 -12.26 12.75
CA LEU A 144 -1.01 -12.76 12.15
C LEU A 144 0.13 -12.65 13.16
N ASP A 145 0.74 -13.79 13.51
CA ASP A 145 1.94 -13.82 14.35
C ASP A 145 3.20 -13.82 13.46
N ILE A 146 3.89 -12.69 13.45
CA ILE A 146 5.15 -12.47 12.75
C ILE A 146 6.31 -12.15 13.72
N SER A 147 6.15 -12.51 15.00
CA SER A 147 7.17 -12.27 16.05
C SER A 147 8.50 -12.96 15.77
N SER A 148 8.49 -14.03 14.95
CA SER A 148 9.69 -14.76 14.53
C SER A 148 10.42 -14.11 13.34
N PHE A 149 9.83 -13.09 12.68
CA PHE A 149 10.42 -12.51 11.47
C PHE A 149 11.66 -11.68 11.80
N ASN A 150 12.71 -11.90 11.05
CA ASN A 150 13.92 -11.08 11.05
C ASN A 150 14.04 -10.41 9.68
N THR A 151 13.86 -9.10 9.65
CA THR A 151 13.84 -8.30 8.42
C THR A 151 15.17 -7.57 8.14
N ALA A 152 16.22 -7.80 8.95
CA ALA A 152 17.49 -7.08 8.86
C ALA A 152 18.24 -7.17 7.50
N LYS A 153 17.79 -8.06 6.60
CA LYS A 153 18.35 -8.18 5.23
C LYS A 153 17.35 -7.76 4.16
N VAL A 154 16.12 -7.52 4.53
CA VAL A 154 15.05 -7.18 3.58
C VAL A 154 15.27 -5.76 3.05
N THR A 155 15.11 -5.59 1.75
CA THR A 155 15.25 -4.29 1.07
C THR A 155 13.94 -3.76 0.51
N ASP A 156 12.94 -4.63 0.33
CA ASP A 156 11.64 -4.31 -0.24
C ASP A 156 10.54 -5.01 0.57
N ILE A 157 9.67 -4.21 1.20
CA ILE A 157 8.49 -4.63 1.95
C ILE A 157 7.21 -4.00 1.37
N SER A 158 7.29 -3.55 0.11
CA SER A 158 6.15 -2.96 -0.59
C SER A 158 4.97 -3.94 -0.62
N TYR A 159 3.77 -3.41 -0.46
CA TYR A 159 2.51 -4.17 -0.48
C TYR A 159 2.44 -5.36 0.50
N MET A 160 3.29 -5.38 1.55
CA MET A 160 3.44 -6.55 2.43
C MET A 160 2.12 -7.01 3.05
N PHE A 161 1.26 -6.07 3.45
CA PHE A 161 -0.06 -6.31 4.04
C PHE A 161 -1.19 -5.68 3.21
N GLU A 162 -0.94 -5.31 1.96
CA GLU A 162 -1.95 -4.70 1.07
C GLU A 162 -3.23 -5.53 1.09
N GLY A 163 -4.38 -4.87 1.26
CA GLY A 163 -5.68 -5.53 1.23
C GLY A 163 -5.95 -6.55 2.33
N CYS A 164 -5.19 -6.57 3.43
CA CYS A 164 -5.51 -7.35 4.63
C CYS A 164 -6.67 -6.71 5.40
N GLN A 165 -7.86 -6.74 4.79
CA GLN A 165 -9.03 -5.95 5.20
C GLN A 165 -9.54 -6.27 6.60
N SER A 166 -9.38 -7.50 7.08
CA SER A 166 -9.90 -7.97 8.37
C SER A 166 -8.87 -7.93 9.50
N LEU A 167 -7.62 -7.57 9.20
CA LEU A 167 -6.54 -7.51 10.18
C LEU A 167 -6.78 -6.34 11.13
N THR A 168 -6.90 -6.63 12.45
CA THR A 168 -7.25 -5.62 13.46
C THR A 168 -6.06 -5.09 14.24
N ALA A 169 -5.00 -5.87 14.34
CA ALA A 169 -3.74 -5.50 15.02
C ALA A 169 -2.56 -6.21 14.36
N LEU A 170 -1.38 -5.61 14.46
CA LEU A 170 -0.14 -6.14 13.93
C LEU A 170 1.02 -5.71 14.83
N ASP A 171 1.81 -6.68 15.31
CA ASP A 171 3.04 -6.40 16.06
C ASP A 171 4.24 -6.37 15.11
N LEU A 172 4.82 -5.18 14.96
CA LEU A 172 5.98 -4.92 14.10
C LEU A 172 7.23 -4.54 14.92
N SER A 173 7.20 -4.73 16.24
CA SER A 173 8.28 -4.30 17.14
C SER A 173 9.65 -4.90 16.84
N ASN A 174 9.67 -6.06 16.17
CA ASN A 174 10.90 -6.76 15.76
C ASN A 174 11.35 -6.45 14.33
N PHE A 175 10.64 -5.56 13.61
CA PHE A 175 11.02 -5.21 12.23
C PHE A 175 12.23 -4.26 12.21
N ASP A 176 13.33 -4.73 11.64
CA ASP A 176 14.49 -3.90 11.29
C ASP A 176 14.34 -3.44 9.83
N THR A 177 14.03 -2.17 9.63
CA THR A 177 13.82 -1.58 8.31
C THR A 177 15.01 -0.76 7.79
N ALA A 178 16.17 -0.82 8.48
CA ALA A 178 17.34 0.01 8.16
C ALA A 178 17.93 -0.22 6.74
N LYS A 179 17.53 -1.28 6.04
CA LYS A 179 17.93 -1.54 4.65
C LYS A 179 16.80 -1.37 3.64
N VAL A 180 15.58 -1.16 4.11
CA VAL A 180 14.42 -1.03 3.24
C VAL A 180 14.51 0.25 2.43
N THR A 181 14.22 0.14 1.15
CA THR A 181 14.20 1.25 0.17
C THR A 181 12.81 1.52 -0.38
N ASP A 182 11.90 0.54 -0.30
CA ASP A 182 10.54 0.60 -0.83
C ASP A 182 9.54 0.13 0.23
N MET A 183 8.61 1.03 0.61
CA MET A 183 7.50 0.80 1.54
C MET A 183 6.14 1.11 0.89
N SER A 184 6.10 1.22 -0.47
CA SER A 184 4.88 1.53 -1.19
C SER A 184 3.76 0.54 -0.85
N GLY A 185 2.55 1.05 -0.63
CA GLY A 185 1.36 0.26 -0.35
C GLY A 185 1.46 -0.71 0.84
N MET A 186 2.45 -0.56 1.75
CA MET A 186 2.72 -1.59 2.78
C MET A 186 1.49 -1.97 3.59
N PHE A 187 0.61 -1.01 3.90
CA PHE A 187 -0.63 -1.21 4.65
C PHE A 187 -1.88 -0.81 3.84
N GLU A 188 -1.74 -0.62 2.52
CA GLU A 188 -2.87 -0.24 1.66
C GLU A 188 -4.07 -1.15 1.90
N GLY A 189 -5.25 -0.58 2.11
CA GLY A 189 -6.48 -1.35 2.29
C GLY A 189 -6.58 -2.16 3.59
N CYS A 190 -5.76 -1.93 4.59
CA CYS A 190 -5.90 -2.49 5.95
C CYS A 190 -7.06 -1.80 6.68
N GLN A 191 -8.29 -2.04 6.22
CA GLN A 191 -9.48 -1.27 6.60
C GLN A 191 -9.86 -1.40 8.07
N SER A 192 -9.57 -2.53 8.71
CA SER A 192 -9.94 -2.82 10.11
C SER A 192 -8.84 -2.49 11.12
N LEU A 193 -7.67 -2.05 10.65
CA LEU A 193 -6.55 -1.72 11.52
C LEU A 193 -6.84 -0.41 12.26
N THR A 194 -6.93 -0.47 13.60
CA THR A 194 -7.32 0.69 14.42
C THR A 194 -6.14 1.43 15.02
N ALA A 195 -5.03 0.75 15.22
CA ALA A 195 -3.77 1.30 15.71
C ALA A 195 -2.60 0.56 15.05
N LEU A 196 -1.48 1.26 14.90
CA LEU A 196 -0.27 0.72 14.31
C LEU A 196 0.95 1.33 15.01
N ASP A 197 1.77 0.49 15.64
CA ASP A 197 3.06 0.91 16.21
C ASP A 197 4.17 0.66 15.19
N ILE A 198 4.70 1.75 14.66
CA ILE A 198 5.82 1.78 13.70
C ILE A 198 7.01 2.57 14.25
N SER A 199 7.07 2.74 15.59
CA SER A 199 8.16 3.47 16.27
C SER A 199 9.54 2.84 16.07
N SER A 200 9.61 1.54 15.72
CA SER A 200 10.84 0.84 15.39
C SER A 200 11.36 1.10 13.98
N PHE A 201 10.55 1.71 13.08
CA PHE A 201 10.92 1.84 11.68
C PHE A 201 12.04 2.86 11.47
N ASN A 202 13.04 2.46 10.71
CA ASN A 202 14.10 3.33 10.21
C ASN A 202 13.86 3.55 8.71
N THR A 203 13.44 4.75 8.34
CA THR A 203 13.07 5.08 6.96
C THR A 203 14.17 5.84 6.19
N ALA A 204 15.36 6.02 6.77
CA ALA A 204 16.43 6.83 6.21
C ALA A 204 16.95 6.40 4.81
N LYS A 205 16.55 5.22 4.33
CA LYS A 205 16.87 4.75 2.97
C LYS A 205 15.65 4.66 2.05
N VAL A 206 14.47 4.86 2.58
CA VAL A 206 13.23 4.73 1.81
C VAL A 206 13.16 5.85 0.76
N THR A 207 12.80 5.45 -0.46
CA THR A 207 12.64 6.36 -1.60
C THR A 207 11.21 6.43 -2.08
N ASP A 208 10.39 5.43 -1.73
CA ASP A 208 9.01 5.31 -2.15
C ASP A 208 8.10 4.99 -0.97
N MET A 209 7.09 5.83 -0.74
CA MET A 209 6.06 5.70 0.30
C MET A 209 4.65 5.91 -0.30
N ASN A 210 4.50 5.75 -1.63
CA ASN A 210 3.18 5.90 -2.23
C ASN A 210 2.20 4.91 -1.61
N GLU A 211 0.94 5.33 -1.45
CA GLU A 211 -0.15 4.46 -0.97
C GLU A 211 0.10 3.76 0.39
N MET A 212 1.19 4.12 1.13
CA MET A 212 1.64 3.34 2.31
C MET A 212 0.53 3.06 3.32
N PHE A 213 -0.39 4.01 3.54
CA PHE A 213 -1.54 3.88 4.43
C PHE A 213 -2.87 4.08 3.71
N GLU A 214 -2.88 4.01 2.38
CA GLU A 214 -4.10 4.21 1.61
C GLU A 214 -5.20 3.27 2.08
N ARG A 215 -6.44 3.79 2.22
CA ARG A 215 -7.61 3.01 2.71
C ARG A 215 -7.47 2.36 4.08
N CYS A 216 -6.59 2.86 4.95
CA CYS A 216 -6.57 2.51 6.37
C CYS A 216 -7.71 3.22 7.11
N GLY A 217 -8.95 2.91 6.74
CA GLY A 217 -10.14 3.67 7.09
C GLY A 217 -10.49 3.71 8.57
N SER A 218 -10.04 2.75 9.39
CA SER A 218 -10.28 2.70 10.83
C SER A 218 -9.13 3.26 11.68
N LEU A 219 -8.02 3.64 11.06
CA LEU A 219 -6.86 4.17 11.77
C LEU A 219 -7.19 5.57 12.31
N THR A 220 -7.10 5.77 13.64
CA THR A 220 -7.50 7.02 14.29
C THR A 220 -6.34 7.95 14.60
N ALA A 221 -5.15 7.41 14.77
CA ALA A 221 -3.90 8.13 15.01
C ALA A 221 -2.72 7.36 14.45
N LEU A 222 -1.66 8.08 14.10
CA LEU A 222 -0.42 7.51 13.58
C LEU A 222 0.75 8.37 14.07
N ASP A 223 1.73 7.75 14.73
CA ASP A 223 2.97 8.40 15.13
C ASP A 223 4.04 8.21 14.06
N LEU A 224 4.42 9.30 13.40
CA LEU A 224 5.43 9.35 12.36
C LEU A 224 6.69 10.12 12.78
N SER A 225 6.84 10.40 14.09
CA SER A 225 7.92 11.25 14.61
C SER A 225 9.33 10.73 14.31
N ASN A 226 9.47 9.42 14.04
CA ASN A 226 10.74 8.78 13.69
C ASN A 226 10.99 8.64 12.17
N PHE A 227 10.05 9.12 11.33
CA PHE A 227 10.21 8.99 9.88
C PHE A 227 11.22 10.00 9.33
N ASP A 228 12.28 9.51 8.71
CA ASP A 228 13.20 10.29 7.88
C ASP A 228 12.77 10.18 6.42
N THR A 229 12.24 11.26 5.85
CA THR A 229 11.73 11.29 4.48
C THR A 229 12.69 11.98 3.49
N ALA A 230 13.90 12.35 3.92
CA ALA A 230 14.85 13.12 3.09
C ALA A 230 15.27 12.46 1.77
N LYS A 231 14.93 11.18 1.55
CA LYS A 231 15.18 10.48 0.29
C LYS A 231 13.92 10.14 -0.49
N VAL A 232 12.75 10.33 0.10
CA VAL A 232 11.48 9.99 -0.53
C VAL A 232 11.22 10.87 -1.74
N THR A 233 10.80 10.27 -2.84
CA THR A 233 10.47 10.94 -4.09
C THR A 233 9.01 10.84 -4.46
N ASP A 234 8.30 9.83 -3.92
CA ASP A 234 6.88 9.57 -4.17
C ASP A 234 6.11 9.42 -2.85
N MET A 235 5.07 10.25 -2.68
CA MET A 235 4.12 10.26 -1.57
C MET A 235 2.67 10.29 -2.06
N ASN A 236 2.43 9.87 -3.32
CA ASN A 236 1.09 9.82 -3.87
C ASN A 236 0.18 8.99 -2.95
N GLU A 237 -1.02 9.51 -2.71
CA GLU A 237 -2.10 8.82 -1.99
C GLU A 237 -1.69 8.23 -0.62
N MET A 238 -0.53 8.66 -0.03
CA MET A 238 0.05 8.05 1.18
C MET A 238 -0.94 7.89 2.33
N PHE A 239 -1.87 8.84 2.53
CA PHE A 239 -2.93 8.81 3.56
C PHE A 239 -4.34 8.82 2.95
N SER A 240 -4.46 8.60 1.65
CA SER A 240 -5.76 8.63 0.96
C SER A 240 -6.73 7.65 1.61
N HIS A 241 -8.01 8.07 1.77
CA HIS A 241 -9.07 7.28 2.42
C HIS A 241 -8.81 6.88 3.89
N CYS A 242 -7.91 7.55 4.61
CA CYS A 242 -7.76 7.43 6.06
C CYS A 242 -8.91 8.18 6.77
N LYS A 243 -10.13 7.69 6.63
CA LYS A 243 -11.37 8.38 6.98
C LYS A 243 -11.51 8.72 8.46
N SER A 244 -10.92 7.93 9.35
CA SER A 244 -11.02 8.09 10.81
C SER A 244 -9.85 8.84 11.42
N LEU A 245 -8.83 9.19 10.63
CA LEU A 245 -7.65 9.92 11.10
C LEU A 245 -8.05 11.35 11.46
N THR A 246 -7.83 11.75 12.73
CA THR A 246 -8.30 13.05 13.25
C THR A 246 -7.21 14.11 13.30
N ALA A 247 -5.96 13.69 13.43
CA ALA A 247 -4.78 14.55 13.45
C ALA A 247 -3.57 13.80 12.89
N LEU A 248 -2.62 14.55 12.34
CA LEU A 248 -1.38 14.02 11.78
C LEU A 248 -0.28 15.06 11.97
N ASP A 249 0.82 14.68 12.64
CA ASP A 249 2.01 15.52 12.76
C ASP A 249 3.04 15.12 11.69
N LEU A 250 3.29 16.05 10.77
CA LEU A 250 4.23 15.89 9.66
C LEU A 250 5.37 16.92 9.75
N SER A 251 5.58 17.54 10.89
CA SER A 251 6.57 18.61 11.09
C SER A 251 8.02 18.17 10.81
N ASN A 252 8.29 16.86 10.90
CA ASN A 252 9.62 16.26 10.61
C ASN A 252 9.78 15.81 9.15
N PHE A 253 8.75 15.93 8.29
CA PHE A 253 8.87 15.50 6.90
C PHE A 253 9.75 16.46 6.08
N ASP A 254 10.82 15.94 5.53
CA ASP A 254 11.61 16.62 4.48
C ASP A 254 11.10 16.19 3.10
N THR A 255 10.40 17.09 2.42
CA THR A 255 9.81 16.83 1.11
C THR A 255 10.61 17.41 -0.06
N ALA A 256 11.84 17.88 0.19
CA ALA A 256 12.64 18.56 -0.83
C ALA A 256 13.00 17.72 -2.07
N LYS A 257 12.82 16.40 -2.00
CA LYS A 257 13.02 15.50 -3.15
C LYS A 257 11.72 14.98 -3.76
N VAL A 258 10.60 15.20 -3.10
CA VAL A 258 9.30 14.67 -3.55
C VAL A 258 8.89 15.35 -4.86
N THR A 259 8.48 14.56 -5.82
CA THR A 259 7.97 14.98 -7.14
C THR A 259 6.49 14.69 -7.31
N GLU A 260 5.98 13.70 -6.57
CA GLU A 260 4.61 13.19 -6.69
C GLU A 260 3.92 13.26 -5.32
N MET A 261 2.77 13.99 -5.25
CA MET A 261 1.97 14.21 -4.04
C MET A 261 0.45 14.19 -4.33
N ASN A 262 0.03 13.75 -5.53
CA ASN A 262 -1.39 13.75 -5.83
C ASN A 262 -2.16 12.89 -4.84
N GLY A 263 -3.34 13.35 -4.44
CA GLY A 263 -4.24 12.63 -3.54
C GLY A 263 -3.71 12.32 -2.14
N MET A 264 -2.58 12.91 -1.70
CA MET A 264 -1.90 12.51 -0.44
C MET A 264 -2.82 12.43 0.77
N PHE A 265 -3.81 13.34 0.88
CA PHE A 265 -4.80 13.38 1.97
C PHE A 265 -6.25 13.21 1.45
N CYS A 266 -6.41 12.68 0.24
CA CYS A 266 -7.73 12.49 -0.37
C CYS A 266 -8.63 11.65 0.55
N LEU A 267 -9.89 12.10 0.78
CA LEU A 267 -10.88 11.41 1.63
C LEU A 267 -10.45 11.21 3.11
N CYS A 268 -9.60 12.07 3.65
CA CYS A 268 -9.32 12.17 5.08
C CYS A 268 -10.44 12.95 5.78
N GLN A 269 -11.63 12.35 5.84
CA GLN A 269 -12.89 13.02 6.19
C GLN A 269 -12.94 13.56 7.64
N SER A 270 -12.21 12.95 8.57
CA SER A 270 -12.19 13.34 9.98
C SER A 270 -11.04 14.27 10.36
N LEU A 271 -10.12 14.55 9.44
CA LEU A 271 -8.97 15.40 9.70
C LEU A 271 -9.43 16.87 9.88
N THR A 272 -9.12 17.46 11.05
CA THR A 272 -9.65 18.79 11.41
C THR A 272 -8.68 19.93 11.14
N ALA A 273 -7.39 19.67 11.25
CA ALA A 273 -6.32 20.62 10.97
C ALA A 273 -5.10 19.90 10.40
N LEU A 274 -4.35 20.61 9.55
CA LEU A 274 -3.13 20.10 8.96
C LEU A 274 -2.13 21.25 8.79
N ASP A 275 -0.96 21.10 9.41
CA ASP A 275 0.17 22.04 9.25
C ASP A 275 1.18 21.42 8.26
N LEU A 276 1.31 22.06 7.11
CA LEU A 276 2.27 21.68 6.05
C LEU A 276 3.30 22.77 5.81
N SER A 277 3.48 23.69 6.77
CA SER A 277 4.42 24.82 6.66
C SER A 277 5.88 24.37 6.47
N SER A 278 6.22 23.13 6.85
CA SER A 278 7.54 22.51 6.61
C SER A 278 7.72 21.96 5.20
N PHE A 279 6.64 21.80 4.41
CA PHE A 279 6.72 21.11 3.11
C PHE A 279 7.42 21.97 2.05
N ASN A 280 8.39 21.38 1.37
CA ASN A 280 9.03 21.95 0.19
C ASN A 280 8.47 21.30 -1.06
N THR A 281 7.56 21.98 -1.76
CA THR A 281 6.87 21.47 -2.95
C THR A 281 7.52 21.92 -4.28
N ALA A 282 8.72 22.51 -4.24
CA ALA A 282 9.36 23.11 -5.43
C ALA A 282 9.64 22.13 -6.60
N LYS A 283 9.53 20.83 -6.38
CA LYS A 283 9.69 19.81 -7.41
C LYS A 283 8.39 19.16 -7.84
N VAL A 284 7.32 19.34 -7.08
CA VAL A 284 6.02 18.71 -7.32
C VAL A 284 5.41 19.21 -8.62
N THR A 285 4.89 18.30 -9.43
CA THR A 285 4.28 18.58 -10.74
C THR A 285 2.77 18.34 -10.79
N ASP A 286 2.25 17.49 -9.88
CA ASP A 286 0.84 17.16 -9.75
C ASP A 286 0.41 17.30 -8.29
N MET A 287 -0.60 18.15 -8.04
CA MET A 287 -1.26 18.36 -6.75
C MET A 287 -2.76 18.05 -6.83
N SER A 288 -3.17 17.32 -7.89
CA SER A 288 -4.57 16.97 -8.05
C SER A 288 -5.09 16.18 -6.87
N ARG A 289 -6.33 16.43 -6.45
CA ARG A 289 -7.03 15.73 -5.36
C ARG A 289 -6.34 15.75 -3.99
N MET A 290 -5.27 16.55 -3.79
CA MET A 290 -4.44 16.46 -2.57
C MET A 290 -5.25 16.53 -1.27
N PHE A 291 -6.32 17.34 -1.23
CA PHE A 291 -7.24 17.50 -0.09
C PHE A 291 -8.70 17.19 -0.48
N LEU A 292 -8.93 16.46 -1.57
CA LEU A 292 -10.29 16.12 -2.00
C LEU A 292 -11.05 15.41 -0.86
N ASP A 293 -12.27 15.90 -0.56
CA ASP A 293 -13.18 15.33 0.44
C ASP A 293 -12.61 15.29 1.89
N CYS A 294 -11.74 16.26 2.23
CA CYS A 294 -11.35 16.56 3.61
C CYS A 294 -12.46 17.35 4.28
N GLU A 295 -13.62 16.71 4.52
CA GLU A 295 -14.87 17.37 4.91
C GLU A 295 -14.77 18.17 6.21
N SER A 296 -14.01 17.67 7.20
CA SER A 296 -13.89 18.28 8.55
C SER A 296 -12.75 19.30 8.66
N LEU A 297 -11.96 19.48 7.59
CA LEU A 297 -10.78 20.35 7.63
C LEU A 297 -11.20 21.82 7.78
N THR A 298 -10.83 22.44 8.91
CA THR A 298 -11.14 23.84 9.23
C THR A 298 -9.93 24.76 9.15
N ALA A 299 -8.72 24.21 9.35
CA ALA A 299 -7.45 24.93 9.27
C ALA A 299 -6.44 24.16 8.44
N LEU A 300 -5.83 24.86 7.48
CA LEU A 300 -4.81 24.31 6.58
C LEU A 300 -3.74 25.36 6.34
N ASP A 301 -2.51 25.08 6.77
CA ASP A 301 -1.34 25.92 6.45
C ASP A 301 -0.54 25.33 5.31
N ILE A 302 -0.60 26.01 4.17
CA ILE A 302 0.13 25.71 2.91
C ILE A 302 0.94 26.93 2.45
N SER A 303 1.27 27.82 3.37
CA SER A 303 1.99 29.07 3.06
C SER A 303 3.37 28.85 2.44
N SER A 304 3.98 27.67 2.71
CA SER A 304 5.27 27.26 2.13
C SER A 304 5.19 26.71 0.70
N PHE A 305 3.97 26.46 0.18
CA PHE A 305 3.83 25.77 -1.11
C PHE A 305 4.39 26.59 -2.28
N ASN A 306 5.32 25.99 -3.00
CA ASN A 306 5.83 26.49 -4.26
C ASN A 306 5.21 25.70 -5.42
N THR A 307 4.26 26.32 -6.12
CA THR A 307 3.50 25.66 -7.19
C THR A 307 4.03 25.95 -8.60
N ALA A 308 5.22 26.57 -8.71
CA ALA A 308 5.75 27.03 -10.00
C ALA A 308 6.02 25.92 -11.05
N LYS A 309 5.99 24.64 -10.64
CA LYS A 309 6.12 23.49 -11.55
C LYS A 309 4.83 22.70 -11.72
N VAL A 310 3.81 22.99 -10.92
CA VAL A 310 2.55 22.25 -10.94
C VAL A 310 1.81 22.48 -12.26
N THR A 311 1.33 21.40 -12.83
CA THR A 311 0.56 21.40 -14.10
C THR A 311 -0.88 20.97 -13.90
N ASP A 312 -1.20 20.22 -12.82
CA ASP A 312 -2.54 19.75 -12.48
C ASP A 312 -2.88 20.11 -11.03
N MET A 313 -3.98 20.85 -10.84
CA MET A 313 -4.58 21.22 -9.56
C MET A 313 -6.06 20.78 -9.51
N SER A 314 -6.47 19.85 -10.40
CA SER A 314 -7.87 19.43 -10.48
C SER A 314 -8.34 18.83 -9.16
N SER A 315 -9.48 19.30 -8.69
CA SER A 315 -10.13 18.87 -7.44
C SER A 315 -9.26 18.99 -6.17
N MET A 316 -8.22 19.84 -6.18
CA MET A 316 -7.23 19.90 -5.07
C MET A 316 -7.90 20.14 -3.71
N PHE A 317 -8.93 20.99 -3.64
CA PHE A 317 -9.68 21.31 -2.41
C PHE A 317 -11.17 20.94 -2.53
N ALA A 318 -11.55 20.15 -3.55
CA ALA A 318 -12.95 19.81 -3.74
C ALA A 318 -13.52 19.10 -2.50
N ASP A 319 -14.78 19.45 -2.17
CA ASP A 319 -15.50 18.88 -1.03
C ASP A 319 -14.84 19.14 0.38
N CYS A 320 -13.98 20.16 0.51
CA CYS A 320 -13.52 20.68 1.80
C CYS A 320 -14.65 21.53 2.43
N LYS A 321 -15.70 20.89 2.91
CA LYS A 321 -16.97 21.51 3.29
C LYS A 321 -16.86 22.47 4.48
N SER A 322 -15.93 22.22 5.40
CA SER A 322 -15.75 23.00 6.64
C SER A 322 -14.69 24.09 6.54
N LEU A 323 -13.94 24.16 5.43
CA LEU A 323 -12.88 25.15 5.24
C LEU A 323 -13.48 26.54 5.04
N THR A 324 -13.20 27.47 5.99
CA THR A 324 -13.77 28.82 5.99
C THR A 324 -12.87 29.87 5.35
N ALA A 325 -11.56 29.65 5.38
CA ALA A 325 -10.54 30.50 4.77
C ALA A 325 -9.38 29.64 4.23
N LEU A 326 -8.72 30.13 3.20
CA LEU A 326 -7.58 29.45 2.58
C LEU A 326 -6.64 30.52 2.02
N ASP A 327 -5.39 30.53 2.46
CA ASP A 327 -4.34 31.40 1.89
C ASP A 327 -3.61 30.67 0.78
N ILE A 328 -3.84 31.11 -0.45
CA ILE A 328 -3.20 30.65 -1.70
C ILE A 328 -2.52 31.78 -2.45
N SER A 329 -2.25 32.90 -1.77
CA SER A 329 -1.60 34.09 -2.33
C SER A 329 -0.20 33.79 -2.91
N SER A 330 0.47 32.75 -2.39
CA SER A 330 1.78 32.25 -2.89
C SER A 330 1.69 31.41 -4.16
N PHE A 331 0.49 30.99 -4.59
CA PHE A 331 0.35 30.06 -5.73
C PHE A 331 0.75 30.70 -7.05
N ASN A 332 1.67 30.05 -7.76
CA ASN A 332 2.03 30.37 -9.13
C ASN A 332 1.38 29.35 -10.07
N THR A 333 0.38 29.79 -10.81
CA THR A 333 -0.40 28.91 -11.69
C THR A 333 -0.01 29.00 -13.18
N ALA A 334 1.07 29.68 -13.51
CA ALA A 334 1.48 29.95 -14.90
C ALA A 334 1.77 28.68 -15.75
N LYS A 335 1.89 27.50 -15.11
CA LYS A 335 2.06 26.21 -15.80
C LYS A 335 0.83 25.30 -15.69
N VAL A 336 -0.14 25.66 -14.89
CA VAL A 336 -1.32 24.82 -14.66
C VAL A 336 -2.17 24.75 -15.93
N THR A 337 -2.56 23.53 -16.28
CA THR A 337 -3.40 23.25 -17.44
C THR A 337 -4.78 22.73 -17.05
N ASP A 338 -4.93 22.15 -15.83
CA ASP A 338 -6.20 21.66 -15.32
C ASP A 338 -6.48 22.21 -13.91
N MET A 339 -7.63 22.89 -13.76
CA MET A 339 -8.20 23.41 -12.51
C MET A 339 -9.65 22.92 -12.31
N LYS A 340 -10.04 21.85 -13.01
CA LYS A 340 -11.39 21.29 -12.92
C LYS A 340 -11.77 21.01 -11.47
N GLY A 341 -12.88 21.62 -11.01
CA GLY A 341 -13.44 21.38 -9.69
C GLY A 341 -12.53 21.75 -8.52
N MET A 342 -11.49 22.59 -8.71
CA MET A 342 -10.46 22.86 -7.68
C MET A 342 -11.05 23.22 -6.31
N PHE A 343 -12.14 24.00 -6.26
CA PHE A 343 -12.85 24.41 -5.05
C PHE A 343 -14.30 23.91 -5.00
N ARG A 344 -14.63 22.90 -5.81
CA ARG A 344 -16.00 22.39 -5.87
C ARG A 344 -16.51 21.99 -4.49
N PHE A 345 -17.73 22.42 -4.12
CA PHE A 345 -18.36 22.18 -2.82
C PHE A 345 -17.58 22.63 -1.58
N CYS A 346 -16.69 23.61 -1.68
CA CYS A 346 -16.16 24.34 -0.52
C CYS A 346 -17.26 25.22 0.09
N LYS A 347 -18.22 24.58 0.77
CA LYS A 347 -19.48 25.20 1.19
C LYS A 347 -19.33 26.35 2.18
N SER A 348 -18.34 26.27 3.07
CA SER A 348 -18.09 27.25 4.13
C SER A 348 -17.10 28.35 3.75
N LEU A 349 -16.47 28.26 2.58
CA LEU A 349 -15.46 29.23 2.13
C LEU A 349 -16.15 30.58 1.86
N THR A 350 -15.80 31.61 2.61
CA THR A 350 -16.45 32.93 2.56
C THR A 350 -15.74 33.92 1.63
N ALA A 351 -14.42 33.80 1.52
CA ALA A 351 -13.59 34.63 0.66
C ALA A 351 -12.41 33.82 0.14
N LEU A 352 -11.92 34.16 -1.05
CA LEU A 352 -10.76 33.54 -1.68
C LEU A 352 -10.01 34.59 -2.49
N ASP A 353 -8.72 34.79 -2.20
CA ASP A 353 -7.86 35.65 -3.01
C ASP A 353 -7.17 34.79 -4.08
N ILE A 354 -7.56 35.01 -5.34
CA ILE A 354 -7.01 34.37 -6.53
C ILE A 354 -6.38 35.38 -7.49
N SER A 355 -6.03 36.56 -6.98
CA SER A 355 -5.40 37.62 -7.76
C SER A 355 -4.06 37.23 -8.36
N SER A 356 -3.37 36.23 -7.75
CA SER A 356 -2.11 35.66 -8.25
C SER A 356 -2.30 34.66 -9.41
N PHE A 357 -3.53 34.22 -9.70
CA PHE A 357 -3.76 33.16 -10.69
C PHE A 357 -3.55 33.63 -12.13
N ASP A 358 -2.65 32.95 -12.85
CA ASP A 358 -2.51 33.08 -14.32
C ASP A 358 -3.18 31.84 -14.96
N THR A 359 -4.30 32.07 -15.64
CA THR A 359 -5.09 31.01 -16.29
C THR A 359 -4.81 30.89 -17.80
N ALA A 360 -3.76 31.53 -18.31
CA ALA A 360 -3.50 31.58 -19.76
C ALA A 360 -3.26 30.18 -20.40
N LYS A 361 -2.85 29.17 -19.62
CA LYS A 361 -2.63 27.82 -20.10
C LYS A 361 -3.70 26.84 -19.65
N VAL A 362 -4.64 27.27 -18.81
CA VAL A 362 -5.68 26.39 -18.29
C VAL A 362 -6.67 26.03 -19.40
N THR A 363 -6.86 24.73 -19.60
CA THR A 363 -7.76 24.18 -20.60
C THR A 363 -9.06 23.63 -20.00
N ASP A 364 -9.08 23.33 -18.70
CA ASP A 364 -10.27 22.85 -17.99
C ASP A 364 -10.45 23.58 -16.66
N MET A 365 -11.52 24.35 -16.53
CA MET A 365 -11.96 25.01 -15.30
C MET A 365 -13.41 24.63 -14.93
N ARG A 366 -13.94 23.56 -15.52
CA ARG A 366 -15.33 23.13 -15.27
C ARG A 366 -15.57 22.92 -13.79
N SER A 367 -16.69 23.45 -13.30
CA SER A 367 -17.13 23.29 -11.91
C SER A 367 -16.15 23.81 -10.86
N MET A 368 -15.19 24.69 -11.21
CA MET A 368 -14.14 25.17 -10.30
C MET A 368 -14.70 25.70 -8.97
N PHE A 369 -15.82 26.45 -8.99
CA PHE A 369 -16.48 27.02 -7.81
C PHE A 369 -17.90 26.47 -7.62
N TYR A 370 -18.24 25.34 -8.26
CA TYR A 370 -19.58 24.76 -8.16
C TYR A 370 -19.89 24.39 -6.71
N GLY A 371 -21.01 24.92 -6.16
CA GLY A 371 -21.45 24.61 -4.80
C GLY A 371 -20.67 25.32 -3.67
N CYS A 372 -19.92 26.38 -3.97
CA CYS A 372 -19.33 27.28 -2.96
C CYS A 372 -20.42 28.22 -2.39
N GLU A 373 -21.28 27.68 -1.52
CA GLU A 373 -22.54 28.30 -1.08
C GLU A 373 -22.33 29.58 -0.28
N SER A 374 -21.19 29.74 0.43
CA SER A 374 -20.90 30.90 1.29
C SER A 374 -20.02 31.96 0.62
N LEU A 375 -19.56 31.72 -0.61
CA LEU A 375 -18.67 32.65 -1.30
C LEU A 375 -19.48 33.85 -1.80
N THR A 376 -19.19 35.05 -1.25
CA THR A 376 -19.97 36.26 -1.51
C THR A 376 -19.37 37.17 -2.57
N ALA A 377 -18.06 37.09 -2.80
CA ALA A 377 -17.37 37.87 -3.83
C ALA A 377 -16.13 37.10 -4.32
N LEU A 378 -15.83 37.29 -5.61
CA LEU A 378 -14.66 36.69 -6.24
C LEU A 378 -14.17 37.64 -7.35
N ASP A 379 -12.89 38.02 -7.29
CA ASP A 379 -12.25 38.81 -8.35
C ASP A 379 -11.67 37.87 -9.42
N LEU A 380 -12.24 37.91 -10.62
CA LEU A 380 -11.81 37.11 -11.77
C LEU A 380 -11.13 37.98 -12.83
N SER A 381 -10.74 39.21 -12.51
CA SER A 381 -10.16 40.17 -13.46
C SER A 381 -8.92 39.65 -14.20
N ASN A 382 -8.17 38.72 -13.58
CA ASN A 382 -6.97 38.09 -14.15
C ASN A 382 -7.27 36.80 -14.94
N PHE A 383 -8.51 36.32 -14.94
CA PHE A 383 -8.87 35.07 -15.62
C PHE A 383 -8.96 35.29 -17.14
N LYS A 384 -8.21 34.51 -17.89
CA LYS A 384 -8.28 34.47 -19.36
C LYS A 384 -9.18 33.30 -19.78
N THR A 385 -10.31 33.62 -20.35
CA THR A 385 -11.27 32.65 -20.90
C THR A 385 -11.20 32.71 -22.42
N SER A 386 -10.16 32.17 -23.02
CA SER A 386 -10.02 32.11 -24.49
C SER A 386 -10.60 30.84 -25.07
#